data_e26e83ec3774ed3ba22554dbadcfa1c5
#
_entry.id   e26e83ec3774ed3ba22554dbadcfa1c5
#
_cell.length_a   1.000
_cell.length_b   1.000
_cell.length_c   1.000
_cell.angle_alpha   90.00
_cell.angle_beta   90.00
_cell.angle_gamma   90.00
#
_symmetry.space_group_name_H-M   'P 1'
#
loop_
_entity.id
_entity.type
_entity.pdbx_description
1 polymer ?
#
loop_
_entity_poly.entity_id
_entity_poly.type
_entity_poly.pdbx_seq_one_letter_code
_entity_poly.pdbx_strand_id
1 'polypeptide(L)'
;MNEERNNQPQTAEPSLSEILQVRRDKLKALQDAGRNPFEQTRFARSAYSADIKEDFEAYDGKTLQAAGRIMSKRGMGKAIFCDIQDDRGQIQLYVRKDAVTEQEFADFRKYDIGDIIGVSGYAFKTKTGEISIHVQQVTLLSKSLRPLPEKFHGMTNMELRYRQRYVDLIMNPESKRNFQIRSRFVAYLRRYLDGLGFMEVETPVLSPIAGGATARPFITHHNTLDIDMYMRIATELHLKRLIVGGIERVYEVGRIFRNEGMDTKHNPEFTTCELYQAYTNLDGMMDILEGILSGAAKEILGTYQLQWLGHDVDLTPSWRRVTMADAVKDVTGADFMAIIGDADAAVALAKSVGVDMENVAHTWGNALYETFDQKVESTLIQPTFITMYPVEVSPLAKRSPEQPALTERYEMFICGCEMGNAFSELNDPIDQYQRFKAQAEKRAHGDEEANMMDEDFVMALEYGMPPTGGLGFGIDRCAMLLCGASSIRDVILFPTMKTLPSEK
;
A
#
# COMPACT_ATOMS: atom_id res chain seq x y z
N MET A 1 67.73 -12.65 -14.04
CA MET A 1 66.59 -12.58 -14.97
C MET A 1 65.50 -11.78 -14.33
N ASN A 2 65.36 -10.54 -14.74
CA ASN A 2 64.35 -9.60 -14.22
C ASN A 2 63.01 -9.89 -14.88
N GLU A 3 61.99 -10.21 -14.10
CA GLU A 3 60.59 -10.17 -14.55
C GLU A 3 60.08 -8.72 -14.46
N GLU A 4 60.00 -8.07 -15.58
CA GLU A 4 59.27 -6.79 -15.71
C GLU A 4 57.75 -7.07 -15.55
N ARG A 5 57.20 -6.70 -14.43
CA ARG A 5 55.74 -6.63 -14.24
C ARG A 5 55.22 -5.48 -15.11
N ASN A 6 54.43 -5.87 -16.09
CA ASN A 6 53.71 -4.97 -17.00
C ASN A 6 52.59 -4.24 -16.20
N ASN A 7 52.88 -3.02 -15.74
CA ASN A 7 51.96 -2.15 -15.03
C ASN A 7 51.19 -1.35 -16.08
N GLN A 8 50.11 -1.90 -16.61
CA GLN A 8 49.14 -1.08 -17.34
C GLN A 8 48.38 -0.20 -16.35
N PRO A 9 48.28 1.13 -16.58
CA PRO A 9 47.50 1.99 -15.71
C PRO A 9 46.02 1.61 -15.82
N GLN A 10 45.44 1.17 -14.74
CA GLN A 10 43.98 1.07 -14.59
C GLN A 10 43.46 2.50 -14.79
N THR A 11 42.75 2.74 -15.90
CA THR A 11 42.01 3.99 -16.08
C THR A 11 40.94 4.05 -15.00
N ALA A 12 41.05 5.01 -14.11
CA ALA A 12 40.06 5.24 -13.06
C ALA A 12 38.67 5.41 -13.69
N GLU A 13 37.67 4.77 -13.12
CA GLU A 13 36.28 4.95 -13.58
C GLU A 13 35.89 6.45 -13.49
N PRO A 14 35.20 6.99 -14.52
CA PRO A 14 34.84 8.41 -14.53
C PRO A 14 33.91 8.72 -13.36
N SER A 15 34.15 9.84 -12.70
CA SER A 15 33.30 10.33 -11.62
C SER A 15 31.87 10.59 -12.11
N LEU A 16 30.88 10.56 -11.20
CA LEU A 16 29.47 10.88 -11.54
C LEU A 16 29.37 12.28 -12.18
N SER A 17 30.15 13.26 -11.71
CA SER A 17 30.18 14.63 -12.27
C SER A 17 30.61 14.64 -13.72
N GLU A 18 31.65 13.88 -14.08
CA GLU A 18 32.12 13.75 -15.45
C GLU A 18 31.09 13.09 -16.36
N ILE A 19 30.43 12.01 -15.88
CA ILE A 19 29.36 11.33 -16.64
C ILE A 19 28.20 12.29 -16.91
N LEU A 20 27.78 13.05 -15.90
CA LEU A 20 26.71 14.06 -16.03
C LEU A 20 27.07 15.14 -17.05
N GLN A 21 28.32 15.61 -17.05
CA GLN A 21 28.78 16.62 -17.99
C GLN A 21 28.81 16.08 -19.41
N VAL A 22 29.37 14.88 -19.64
CA VAL A 22 29.39 14.24 -20.97
C VAL A 22 27.96 14.09 -21.53
N ARG A 23 26.97 13.72 -20.71
CA ARG A 23 25.59 13.59 -21.18
C ARG A 23 24.94 14.92 -21.52
N ARG A 24 25.26 16.00 -20.77
CA ARG A 24 24.82 17.37 -21.08
C ARG A 24 25.45 17.88 -22.38
N ASP A 25 26.72 17.61 -22.61
CA ASP A 25 27.43 17.98 -23.84
C ASP A 25 26.84 17.27 -25.06
N LYS A 26 26.49 15.97 -24.93
CA LYS A 26 25.76 15.23 -25.99
C LYS A 26 24.39 15.84 -26.27
N LEU A 27 23.64 16.25 -25.25
CA LEU A 27 22.36 16.93 -25.42
C LEU A 27 22.54 18.27 -26.14
N LYS A 28 23.52 19.08 -25.70
CA LYS A 28 23.82 20.35 -26.32
C LYS A 28 24.18 20.19 -27.80
N ALA A 29 25.01 19.22 -28.15
CA ALA A 29 25.36 18.93 -29.54
C ALA A 29 24.14 18.55 -30.41
N LEU A 30 23.14 17.85 -29.83
CA LEU A 30 21.87 17.55 -30.53
C LEU A 30 21.04 18.84 -30.71
N GLN A 31 20.95 19.69 -29.68
CA GLN A 31 20.22 20.96 -29.74
C GLN A 31 20.83 21.91 -30.76
N ASP A 32 22.15 22.10 -30.73
CA ASP A 32 22.90 22.95 -31.67
C ASP A 32 22.75 22.47 -33.14
N ALA A 33 22.48 21.16 -33.35
CA ALA A 33 22.17 20.56 -34.63
C ALA A 33 20.70 20.59 -35.03
N GLY A 34 19.82 21.27 -34.27
CA GLY A 34 18.39 21.36 -34.54
C GLY A 34 17.62 20.05 -34.32
N ARG A 35 18.17 19.14 -33.47
CA ARG A 35 17.59 17.81 -33.17
C ARG A 35 17.33 17.65 -31.67
N ASN A 36 16.72 18.67 -31.06
CA ASN A 36 16.40 18.67 -29.65
C ASN A 36 15.33 17.61 -29.33
N PRO A 37 15.64 16.55 -28.55
CA PRO A 37 14.66 15.50 -28.27
C PRO A 37 13.48 15.99 -27.44
N PHE A 38 13.63 17.08 -26.69
CA PHE A 38 12.58 17.62 -25.82
C PHE A 38 11.51 18.46 -26.59
N GLU A 39 11.70 18.68 -27.88
CA GLU A 39 10.69 19.27 -28.76
C GLU A 39 9.68 18.25 -29.28
N GLN A 40 9.96 16.94 -29.11
CA GLN A 40 9.02 15.87 -29.45
C GLN A 40 7.84 15.86 -28.47
N THR A 41 6.65 16.20 -28.96
CA THR A 41 5.42 16.24 -28.15
C THR A 41 4.59 14.95 -28.22
N ARG A 42 4.84 14.10 -29.23
CA ARG A 42 4.08 12.88 -29.47
C ARG A 42 4.90 11.85 -30.23
N PHE A 43 4.73 10.58 -29.85
CA PHE A 43 5.15 9.41 -30.62
C PHE A 43 4.00 8.39 -30.70
N ALA A 44 3.61 7.98 -31.91
CA ALA A 44 2.47 7.10 -32.14
C ALA A 44 2.90 5.62 -31.97
N ARG A 45 2.93 5.11 -30.76
CA ARG A 45 3.20 3.69 -30.51
C ARG A 45 2.02 2.84 -30.95
N SER A 46 2.28 1.75 -31.70
CA SER A 46 1.27 0.79 -32.20
C SER A 46 1.29 -0.54 -31.44
N ALA A 47 2.38 -0.88 -30.72
CA ALA A 47 2.53 -2.14 -30.00
C ALA A 47 3.41 -1.99 -28.75
N TYR A 48 3.16 -2.84 -27.76
CA TYR A 48 4.00 -3.02 -26.58
C TYR A 48 4.90 -4.25 -26.74
N SER A 49 5.99 -4.28 -25.97
CA SER A 49 6.95 -5.39 -25.98
C SER A 49 6.30 -6.75 -25.66
N ALA A 50 5.41 -6.80 -24.68
CA ALA A 50 4.70 -8.02 -24.33
C ALA A 50 3.77 -8.48 -25.44
N ASP A 51 2.97 -7.59 -26.03
CA ASP A 51 2.03 -7.92 -27.11
C ASP A 51 2.75 -8.59 -28.28
N ILE A 52 3.95 -8.06 -28.65
CA ILE A 52 4.77 -8.61 -29.74
C ILE A 52 5.33 -10.00 -29.39
N LYS A 53 5.70 -10.23 -28.13
CA LYS A 53 6.28 -11.49 -27.67
C LYS A 53 5.22 -12.58 -27.46
N GLU A 54 4.06 -12.23 -26.95
CA GLU A 54 2.96 -13.16 -26.66
C GLU A 54 2.24 -13.64 -27.92
N ASP A 55 2.06 -12.75 -28.91
CA ASP A 55 1.41 -13.08 -30.18
C ASP A 55 2.31 -12.73 -31.36
N PHE A 56 3.52 -13.33 -31.38
CA PHE A 56 4.51 -13.04 -32.43
C PHE A 56 3.96 -13.24 -33.85
N GLU A 57 3.15 -14.25 -34.07
CA GLU A 57 2.59 -14.55 -35.39
C GLU A 57 1.71 -13.42 -35.94
N ALA A 58 1.03 -12.71 -35.05
CA ALA A 58 0.25 -11.52 -35.42
C ALA A 58 1.13 -10.33 -35.85
N TYR A 59 2.40 -10.30 -35.40
CA TYR A 59 3.33 -9.20 -35.65
C TYR A 59 4.47 -9.54 -36.64
N ASP A 60 4.70 -10.82 -36.98
CA ASP A 60 5.82 -11.24 -37.82
C ASP A 60 5.83 -10.52 -39.18
N GLY A 61 6.92 -9.88 -39.49
CA GLY A 61 7.11 -9.11 -40.72
C GLY A 61 6.26 -7.83 -40.84
N LYS A 62 5.35 -7.55 -39.89
CA LYS A 62 4.50 -6.35 -39.97
C LYS A 62 5.22 -5.12 -39.46
N THR A 63 5.00 -4.00 -40.14
CA THR A 63 5.50 -2.70 -39.70
C THR A 63 4.78 -2.27 -38.43
N LEU A 64 5.55 -1.90 -37.40
CA LEU A 64 5.08 -1.45 -36.10
C LEU A 64 5.90 -0.27 -35.58
N GLN A 65 5.37 0.41 -34.59
CA GLN A 65 6.05 1.47 -33.85
C GLN A 65 6.09 1.09 -32.37
N ALA A 66 7.29 1.04 -31.80
CA ALA A 66 7.52 0.77 -30.38
C ALA A 66 8.33 1.91 -29.76
N ALA A 67 8.13 2.13 -28.46
CA ALA A 67 8.90 3.13 -27.71
C ALA A 67 9.24 2.60 -26.33
N GLY A 68 10.43 2.90 -25.84
CA GLY A 68 10.88 2.46 -24.52
C GLY A 68 12.21 3.07 -24.12
N ARG A 69 12.61 2.77 -22.89
CA ARG A 69 13.90 3.17 -22.33
C ARG A 69 14.99 2.18 -22.70
N ILE A 70 16.12 2.67 -23.16
CA ILE A 70 17.32 1.85 -23.42
C ILE A 70 17.83 1.25 -22.11
N MET A 71 17.82 -0.07 -22.01
CA MET A 71 18.28 -0.81 -20.83
C MET A 71 19.60 -1.54 -21.07
N SER A 72 19.90 -1.89 -22.31
CA SER A 72 21.21 -2.42 -22.73
C SER A 72 21.52 -2.03 -24.17
N LYS A 73 22.81 -1.97 -24.49
CA LYS A 73 23.27 -1.70 -25.85
C LYS A 73 24.61 -2.40 -26.13
N ARG A 74 24.67 -3.17 -27.20
CA ARG A 74 25.85 -3.93 -27.61
C ARG A 74 26.11 -3.69 -29.07
N GLY A 75 27.26 -3.13 -29.42
CA GLY A 75 27.66 -2.87 -30.80
C GLY A 75 28.45 -4.02 -31.39
N MET A 76 28.13 -4.45 -32.64
CA MET A 76 28.88 -5.40 -33.44
C MET A 76 29.13 -4.78 -34.83
N GLY A 77 30.13 -3.89 -34.94
CA GLY A 77 30.52 -3.27 -36.20
C GLY A 77 29.39 -2.51 -36.90
N LYS A 78 28.77 -3.12 -37.93
CA LYS A 78 27.68 -2.52 -38.73
C LYS A 78 26.27 -2.72 -38.12
N ALA A 79 26.16 -3.39 -36.97
CA ALA A 79 24.89 -3.66 -36.30
C ALA A 79 24.99 -3.36 -34.81
N ILE A 80 23.91 -2.96 -34.21
CA ILE A 80 23.77 -2.71 -32.78
C ILE A 80 22.52 -3.44 -32.29
N PHE A 81 22.69 -4.25 -31.24
CA PHE A 81 21.59 -4.81 -30.46
C PHE A 81 21.34 -3.91 -29.24
N CYS A 82 20.08 -3.65 -28.99
CA CYS A 82 19.66 -2.76 -27.90
C CYS A 82 18.36 -3.31 -27.30
N ASP A 83 18.29 -3.45 -25.97
CA ASP A 83 17.04 -3.79 -25.30
C ASP A 83 16.37 -2.52 -24.84
N ILE A 84 15.11 -2.35 -25.21
CA ILE A 84 14.26 -1.28 -24.68
C ILE A 84 13.22 -1.85 -23.72
N GLN A 85 12.91 -1.08 -22.68
CA GLN A 85 11.87 -1.39 -21.69
C GLN A 85 10.71 -0.42 -21.85
N ASP A 86 9.51 -0.98 -21.97
CA ASP A 86 8.26 -0.23 -21.95
C ASP A 86 7.42 -0.55 -20.69
N ASP A 87 6.14 -0.21 -20.70
CA ASP A 87 5.23 -0.46 -19.58
C ASP A 87 4.97 -1.95 -19.32
N ARG A 88 5.05 -2.80 -20.36
CA ARG A 88 4.68 -4.21 -20.30
C ARG A 88 5.85 -5.18 -20.30
N GLY A 89 7.06 -4.70 -20.59
CA GLY A 89 8.23 -5.59 -20.60
C GLY A 89 9.43 -5.02 -21.33
N GLN A 90 10.23 -5.90 -21.89
CA GLN A 90 11.42 -5.56 -22.68
C GLN A 90 11.42 -6.27 -24.02
N ILE A 91 11.94 -5.60 -25.05
CA ILE A 91 12.14 -6.17 -26.38
C ILE A 91 13.48 -5.76 -26.95
N GLN A 92 14.11 -6.69 -27.67
CA GLN A 92 15.36 -6.44 -28.37
C GLN A 92 15.13 -5.66 -29.67
N LEU A 93 15.94 -4.66 -29.90
CA LEU A 93 16.05 -3.94 -31.16
C LEU A 93 17.29 -4.42 -31.91
N TYR A 94 17.17 -4.61 -33.21
CA TYR A 94 18.26 -4.87 -34.14
C TYR A 94 18.38 -3.70 -35.09
N VAL A 95 19.43 -2.87 -34.91
CA VAL A 95 19.68 -1.64 -35.68
C VAL A 95 20.88 -1.87 -36.57
N ARG A 96 20.66 -1.88 -37.89
CA ARG A 96 21.73 -2.04 -38.91
C ARG A 96 22.04 -0.72 -39.59
N LYS A 97 23.33 -0.51 -39.94
CA LYS A 97 23.77 0.71 -40.62
C LYS A 97 23.12 0.86 -42.02
N ASP A 98 22.78 -0.24 -42.69
CA ASP A 98 22.15 -0.26 -44.00
C ASP A 98 20.62 -0.23 -43.98
N ALA A 99 19.99 -0.30 -42.80
CA ALA A 99 18.54 -0.29 -42.62
C ALA A 99 17.98 1.07 -42.14
N VAL A 100 18.83 1.92 -41.57
CA VAL A 100 18.51 3.28 -41.12
C VAL A 100 19.37 4.29 -41.86
N THR A 101 19.07 5.59 -41.76
CA THR A 101 19.94 6.61 -42.38
C THR A 101 21.31 6.64 -41.69
N GLU A 102 22.34 7.11 -42.42
CA GLU A 102 23.70 7.21 -41.86
C GLU A 102 23.73 8.12 -40.61
N GLN A 103 22.94 9.19 -40.63
CA GLN A 103 22.81 10.11 -39.49
C GLN A 103 22.16 9.44 -38.30
N GLU A 104 21.03 8.73 -38.48
CA GLU A 104 20.37 8.00 -37.41
C GLU A 104 21.27 6.95 -36.77
N PHE A 105 22.04 6.20 -37.59
CA PHE A 105 22.98 5.22 -37.07
C PHE A 105 24.11 5.87 -36.26
N ALA A 106 24.65 6.99 -36.76
CA ALA A 106 25.70 7.74 -36.08
C ALA A 106 25.22 8.32 -34.74
N ASP A 107 23.98 8.82 -34.67
CA ASP A 107 23.37 9.34 -33.47
C ASP A 107 23.04 8.21 -32.50
N PHE A 108 22.43 7.12 -32.96
CA PHE A 108 22.09 5.97 -32.15
C PHE A 108 23.31 5.36 -31.45
N ARG A 109 24.46 5.37 -32.12
CA ARG A 109 25.73 4.95 -31.48
C ARG A 109 26.12 5.79 -30.27
N LYS A 110 25.72 7.06 -30.23
CA LYS A 110 26.01 8.01 -29.12
C LYS A 110 24.96 8.01 -28.02
N TYR A 111 23.77 7.39 -28.26
CA TYR A 111 22.72 7.29 -27.24
C TYR A 111 23.21 6.47 -26.06
N ASP A 112 22.77 6.87 -24.87
CA ASP A 112 23.18 6.28 -23.61
C ASP A 112 22.11 5.33 -23.04
N ILE A 113 22.53 4.40 -22.21
CA ILE A 113 21.59 3.63 -21.36
C ILE A 113 20.78 4.61 -20.52
N GLY A 114 19.46 4.43 -20.48
CA GLY A 114 18.51 5.33 -19.86
C GLY A 114 17.81 6.28 -20.81
N ASP A 115 18.32 6.55 -22.01
CA ASP A 115 17.62 7.34 -23.03
C ASP A 115 16.29 6.68 -23.41
N ILE A 116 15.29 7.50 -23.73
CA ILE A 116 13.98 7.03 -24.22
C ILE A 116 13.94 7.24 -25.73
N ILE A 117 13.65 6.18 -26.46
CA ILE A 117 13.59 6.19 -27.92
C ILE A 117 12.29 5.64 -28.44
N GLY A 118 11.90 6.10 -29.61
CA GLY A 118 10.88 5.52 -30.47
C GLY A 118 11.51 4.89 -31.68
N VAL A 119 11.00 3.76 -32.13
CA VAL A 119 11.47 3.05 -33.32
C VAL A 119 10.29 2.67 -34.21
N SER A 120 10.51 2.73 -35.51
CA SER A 120 9.67 2.10 -36.53
C SER A 120 10.45 0.96 -37.17
N GLY A 121 9.80 -0.16 -37.44
CA GLY A 121 10.40 -1.34 -38.00
C GLY A 121 9.44 -2.51 -38.08
N TYR A 122 9.94 -3.73 -38.17
CA TYR A 122 9.12 -4.93 -38.20
C TYR A 122 9.62 -5.98 -37.21
N ALA A 123 8.69 -6.74 -36.62
CA ALA A 123 9.05 -7.86 -35.76
C ALA A 123 9.64 -9.01 -36.54
N PHE A 124 10.62 -9.70 -35.99
CA PHE A 124 11.25 -10.90 -36.57
C PHE A 124 11.86 -11.77 -35.46
N LYS A 125 12.15 -13.03 -35.79
CA LYS A 125 12.97 -13.91 -34.93
C LYS A 125 14.42 -13.91 -35.40
N THR A 126 15.35 -13.70 -34.46
CA THR A 126 16.79 -13.86 -34.74
C THR A 126 17.12 -15.33 -34.97
N LYS A 127 18.36 -15.61 -35.49
CA LYS A 127 18.85 -16.99 -35.69
C LYS A 127 18.87 -17.83 -34.40
N THR A 128 18.93 -17.16 -33.25
CA THR A 128 18.89 -17.78 -31.91
C THR A 128 17.50 -17.89 -31.31
N GLY A 129 16.45 -17.48 -32.06
CA GLY A 129 15.05 -17.56 -31.64
C GLY A 129 14.54 -16.35 -30.85
N GLU A 130 15.36 -15.33 -30.57
CA GLU A 130 14.92 -14.13 -29.83
C GLU A 130 13.99 -13.26 -30.70
N ILE A 131 12.82 -12.93 -30.17
CA ILE A 131 11.86 -12.02 -30.83
C ILE A 131 12.40 -10.59 -30.71
N SER A 132 12.56 -9.94 -31.84
CA SER A 132 13.22 -8.65 -31.96
C SER A 132 12.52 -7.75 -32.97
N ILE A 133 12.79 -6.43 -32.89
CA ILE A 133 12.36 -5.47 -33.90
C ILE A 133 13.53 -5.13 -34.78
N HIS A 134 13.43 -5.40 -36.11
CA HIS A 134 14.37 -4.90 -37.12
C HIS A 134 14.02 -3.43 -37.37
N VAL A 135 14.90 -2.54 -36.93
CA VAL A 135 14.66 -1.11 -36.93
C VAL A 135 14.94 -0.51 -38.30
N GLN A 136 13.99 0.27 -38.81
CA GLN A 136 14.08 1.04 -40.06
C GLN A 136 14.17 2.55 -39.80
N GLN A 137 13.70 3.01 -38.64
CA GLN A 137 13.82 4.40 -38.19
C GLN A 137 13.95 4.45 -36.67
N VAL A 138 14.81 5.34 -36.16
CA VAL A 138 14.98 5.59 -34.73
C VAL A 138 14.91 7.07 -34.41
N THR A 139 14.12 7.43 -33.39
CA THR A 139 13.95 8.80 -32.90
C THR A 139 14.28 8.86 -31.42
N LEU A 140 15.13 9.80 -31.02
CA LEU A 140 15.36 10.11 -29.60
C LEU A 140 14.17 10.92 -29.08
N LEU A 141 13.44 10.37 -28.10
CA LEU A 141 12.27 11.01 -27.50
C LEU A 141 12.62 11.79 -26.22
N SER A 142 13.62 11.30 -25.49
CA SER A 142 14.11 11.98 -24.28
C SER A 142 15.53 11.56 -23.94
N LYS A 143 16.38 12.51 -23.62
CA LYS A 143 17.77 12.28 -23.22
C LYS A 143 17.86 12.09 -21.70
N SER A 144 18.37 10.94 -21.28
CA SER A 144 18.70 10.69 -19.88
C SER A 144 20.00 11.40 -19.50
N LEU A 145 19.93 12.35 -18.60
CA LEU A 145 21.10 13.11 -18.15
C LEU A 145 21.80 12.48 -16.93
N ARG A 146 21.16 11.50 -16.27
CA ARG A 146 21.77 10.72 -15.20
C ARG A 146 21.92 9.25 -15.63
N PRO A 147 23.02 8.57 -15.28
CA PRO A 147 23.13 7.14 -15.49
C PRO A 147 22.15 6.39 -14.59
N LEU A 148 21.63 5.27 -15.07
CA LEU A 148 20.94 4.31 -14.23
C LEU A 148 21.95 3.60 -13.33
N PRO A 149 21.56 3.11 -12.15
CA PRO A 149 22.38 2.22 -11.34
C PRO A 149 22.85 1.00 -12.14
N GLU A 150 23.97 0.40 -11.74
CA GLU A 150 24.50 -0.78 -12.46
C GLU A 150 23.51 -1.94 -12.44
N LYS A 151 23.31 -2.57 -13.62
CA LYS A 151 22.29 -3.58 -13.86
C LYS A 151 22.47 -4.86 -13.02
N PHE A 152 23.72 -5.22 -12.66
CA PHE A 152 24.03 -6.47 -11.98
C PHE A 152 23.69 -6.51 -10.50
N HIS A 153 23.54 -5.36 -9.86
CA HIS A 153 23.23 -5.28 -8.44
C HIS A 153 21.85 -4.64 -8.20
N GLY A 154 21.18 -4.13 -9.25
CA GLY A 154 19.92 -3.41 -9.12
C GLY A 154 20.04 -2.26 -8.12
N MET A 155 18.92 -1.75 -7.67
CA MET A 155 18.87 -0.82 -6.57
C MET A 155 18.65 -1.62 -5.28
N THR A 156 19.74 -2.20 -4.71
CA THR A 156 19.67 -3.10 -3.52
C THR A 156 19.47 -2.34 -2.21
N ASN A 157 19.89 -1.07 -2.16
CA ASN A 157 19.68 -0.23 -0.98
C ASN A 157 18.19 0.13 -0.85
N MET A 158 17.50 -0.47 0.13
CA MET A 158 16.07 -0.29 0.35
C MET A 158 15.69 1.15 0.62
N GLU A 159 16.48 1.89 1.41
CA GLU A 159 16.20 3.30 1.69
C GLU A 159 16.24 4.14 0.41
N LEU A 160 17.23 3.91 -0.44
CA LEU A 160 17.36 4.61 -1.71
C LEU A 160 16.20 4.26 -2.67
N ARG A 161 15.72 3.01 -2.67
CA ARG A 161 14.51 2.59 -3.43
C ARG A 161 13.28 3.39 -3.03
N TYR A 162 13.08 3.62 -1.75
CA TYR A 162 11.94 4.41 -1.26
C TYR A 162 12.07 5.90 -1.59
N ARG A 163 13.28 6.47 -1.48
CA ARG A 163 13.53 7.90 -1.79
C ARG A 163 13.54 8.20 -3.28
N GLN A 164 14.05 7.29 -4.10
CA GLN A 164 14.12 7.41 -5.56
C GLN A 164 13.20 6.38 -6.24
N ARG A 165 11.94 6.37 -5.86
CA ARG A 165 10.95 5.40 -6.37
C ARG A 165 10.90 5.36 -7.90
N TYR A 166 11.08 6.48 -8.56
CA TYR A 166 11.14 6.54 -10.03
C TYR A 166 12.32 5.74 -10.61
N VAL A 167 13.43 5.63 -9.92
CA VAL A 167 14.56 4.76 -10.33
C VAL A 167 14.27 3.31 -9.96
N ASP A 168 13.72 3.06 -8.77
CA ASP A 168 13.28 1.73 -8.32
C ASP A 168 12.31 1.09 -9.33
N LEU A 169 11.32 1.83 -9.81
CA LEU A 169 10.35 1.38 -10.82
C LEU A 169 10.99 1.08 -12.20
N ILE A 170 12.13 1.71 -12.54
CA ILE A 170 12.87 1.40 -13.75
C ILE A 170 13.67 0.11 -13.59
N MET A 171 14.30 -0.08 -12.41
CA MET A 171 15.28 -1.13 -12.18
C MET A 171 14.70 -2.42 -11.64
N ASN A 172 13.59 -2.35 -10.86
CA ASN A 172 13.01 -3.47 -10.13
C ASN A 172 11.56 -3.74 -10.60
N PRO A 173 11.34 -4.70 -11.51
CA PRO A 173 9.99 -5.02 -12.01
C PRO A 173 9.01 -5.44 -10.91
N GLU A 174 9.51 -6.05 -9.83
CA GLU A 174 8.72 -6.45 -8.66
C GLU A 174 8.04 -5.26 -7.98
N SER A 175 8.75 -4.12 -7.85
CA SER A 175 8.16 -2.90 -7.29
C SER A 175 6.95 -2.43 -8.11
N LYS A 176 7.07 -2.46 -9.43
CA LYS A 176 5.97 -2.11 -10.33
C LYS A 176 4.79 -3.09 -10.18
N ARG A 177 5.08 -4.39 -10.06
CA ARG A 177 4.07 -5.43 -9.84
C ARG A 177 3.27 -5.17 -8.56
N ASN A 178 3.92 -4.78 -7.46
CA ASN A 178 3.24 -4.47 -6.20
C ASN A 178 2.21 -3.34 -6.38
N PHE A 179 2.57 -2.26 -7.06
CA PHE A 179 1.63 -1.16 -7.32
C PHE A 179 0.52 -1.53 -8.30
N GLN A 180 0.79 -2.41 -9.26
CA GLN A 180 -0.25 -2.95 -10.14
C GLN A 180 -1.24 -3.82 -9.36
N ILE A 181 -0.77 -4.70 -8.46
CA ILE A 181 -1.63 -5.51 -7.58
C ILE A 181 -2.47 -4.60 -6.69
N ARG A 182 -1.85 -3.61 -6.03
CA ARG A 182 -2.56 -2.62 -5.21
C ARG A 182 -3.66 -1.89 -5.99
N SER A 183 -3.36 -1.43 -7.19
CA SER A 183 -4.34 -0.75 -8.04
C SER A 183 -5.50 -1.67 -8.44
N ARG A 184 -5.18 -2.92 -8.80
CA ARG A 184 -6.20 -3.95 -9.13
C ARG A 184 -7.05 -4.29 -7.91
N PHE A 185 -6.45 -4.35 -6.71
CA PHE A 185 -7.18 -4.58 -5.46
C PHE A 185 -8.21 -3.48 -5.19
N VAL A 186 -7.83 -2.20 -5.29
CA VAL A 186 -8.77 -1.08 -5.11
C VAL A 186 -9.88 -1.11 -6.16
N ALA A 187 -9.56 -1.42 -7.42
CA ALA A 187 -10.56 -1.55 -8.47
C ALA A 187 -11.51 -2.75 -8.24
N TYR A 188 -10.99 -3.88 -7.75
CA TYR A 188 -11.80 -5.04 -7.35
C TYR A 188 -12.73 -4.69 -6.19
N LEU A 189 -12.20 -4.07 -5.13
CA LEU A 189 -12.94 -3.64 -3.95
C LEU A 189 -14.16 -2.79 -4.31
N ARG A 190 -13.97 -1.77 -5.15
CA ARG A 190 -15.08 -0.91 -5.61
C ARG A 190 -16.15 -1.73 -6.32
N ARG A 191 -15.77 -2.57 -7.28
CA ARG A 191 -16.75 -3.43 -7.98
C ARG A 191 -17.48 -4.39 -7.05
N TYR A 192 -16.78 -4.93 -6.05
CA TYR A 192 -17.38 -5.84 -5.07
C TYR A 192 -18.43 -5.12 -4.22
N LEU A 193 -18.10 -3.96 -3.68
CA LEU A 193 -19.02 -3.17 -2.84
C LEU A 193 -20.18 -2.58 -3.65
N ASP A 194 -19.91 -2.07 -4.85
CA ASP A 194 -20.97 -1.61 -5.78
C ASP A 194 -21.94 -2.74 -6.11
N GLY A 195 -21.40 -3.96 -6.33
CA GLY A 195 -22.21 -5.18 -6.57
C GLY A 195 -23.09 -5.56 -5.39
N LEU A 196 -22.73 -5.20 -4.17
CA LEU A 196 -23.54 -5.35 -2.96
C LEU A 196 -24.49 -4.16 -2.71
N GLY A 197 -24.47 -3.14 -3.58
CA GLY A 197 -25.34 -1.97 -3.48
C GLY A 197 -24.85 -0.90 -2.51
N PHE A 198 -23.57 -0.87 -2.18
CA PHE A 198 -22.98 0.22 -1.41
C PHE A 198 -22.77 1.46 -2.29
N MET A 199 -22.93 2.65 -1.70
CA MET A 199 -22.63 3.95 -2.30
C MET A 199 -21.24 4.40 -1.84
N GLU A 200 -20.31 4.67 -2.78
CA GLU A 200 -19.04 5.33 -2.47
C GLU A 200 -19.30 6.82 -2.22
N VAL A 201 -18.74 7.36 -1.15
CA VAL A 201 -18.87 8.78 -0.78
C VAL A 201 -17.51 9.34 -0.40
N GLU A 202 -17.44 10.67 -0.34
CA GLU A 202 -16.29 11.42 0.16
C GLU A 202 -16.73 12.28 1.34
N THR A 203 -16.00 12.18 2.46
CA THR A 203 -16.24 13.00 3.65
C THR A 203 -15.03 13.94 3.90
N PRO A 204 -15.17 14.97 4.73
CA PRO A 204 -14.13 15.96 4.92
C PRO A 204 -12.80 15.36 5.42
N VAL A 205 -11.70 15.77 4.81
CA VAL A 205 -10.34 15.48 5.31
C VAL A 205 -9.98 16.37 6.49
N LEU A 206 -10.47 17.61 6.50
CA LEU A 206 -10.27 18.59 7.57
C LEU A 206 -11.54 18.72 8.40
N SER A 207 -11.41 18.61 9.72
CA SER A 207 -12.54 18.71 10.65
C SER A 207 -12.16 19.59 11.85
N PRO A 208 -13.09 20.35 12.43
CA PRO A 208 -12.85 21.05 13.69
C PRO A 208 -12.74 20.10 14.89
N ILE A 209 -13.13 18.83 14.74
CA ILE A 209 -13.09 17.80 15.79
C ILE A 209 -12.37 16.57 15.23
N ALA A 210 -11.44 16.00 16.01
CA ALA A 210 -10.85 14.70 15.74
C ALA A 210 -11.61 13.61 16.51
N GLY A 211 -12.02 12.55 15.80
CA GLY A 211 -12.77 11.45 16.40
C GLY A 211 -12.93 10.26 15.47
N GLY A 212 -13.56 9.18 15.95
CA GLY A 212 -13.79 7.95 15.22
C GLY A 212 -12.66 6.92 15.36
N ALA A 213 -11.57 7.25 16.03
CA ALA A 213 -10.48 6.33 16.35
C ALA A 213 -9.72 6.81 17.60
N THR A 214 -8.91 5.92 18.18
CA THR A 214 -7.92 6.29 19.19
C THR A 214 -6.61 6.52 18.50
N ALA A 215 -6.26 7.78 18.22
CA ALA A 215 -5.05 8.16 17.50
C ALA A 215 -4.74 9.66 17.68
N ARG A 216 -3.46 10.02 17.58
CA ARG A 216 -3.03 11.41 17.63
C ARG A 216 -3.21 12.09 16.26
N PRO A 217 -3.99 13.22 16.17
CA PRO A 217 -4.21 13.91 14.91
C PRO A 217 -3.05 14.82 14.50
N PHE A 218 -2.91 15.10 13.19
CA PHE A 218 -2.20 16.28 12.71
C PHE A 218 -3.10 17.50 12.84
N ILE A 219 -2.54 18.62 13.27
CA ILE A 219 -3.23 19.90 13.47
C ILE A 219 -2.77 20.86 12.40
N THR A 220 -3.71 21.59 11.80
CA THR A 220 -3.45 22.70 10.86
C THR A 220 -4.33 23.89 11.22
N HIS A 221 -4.01 25.09 10.67
CA HIS A 221 -4.75 26.32 10.95
C HIS A 221 -5.48 26.82 9.70
N HIS A 222 -6.77 27.14 9.82
CA HIS A 222 -7.56 27.75 8.77
C HIS A 222 -7.52 29.28 8.86
N ASN A 223 -6.66 29.92 8.07
CA ASN A 223 -6.35 31.34 8.20
C ASN A 223 -7.57 32.28 8.13
N THR A 224 -8.55 32.00 7.26
CA THR A 224 -9.72 32.89 7.09
C THR A 224 -10.72 32.78 8.25
N LEU A 225 -10.87 31.60 8.81
CA LEU A 225 -11.76 31.36 9.95
C LEU A 225 -11.07 31.60 11.28
N ASP A 226 -9.75 31.70 11.30
CA ASP A 226 -8.89 31.82 12.49
C ASP A 226 -9.18 30.70 13.51
N ILE A 227 -9.22 29.45 13.02
CA ILE A 227 -9.47 28.25 13.81
C ILE A 227 -8.47 27.15 13.51
N ASP A 228 -8.14 26.34 14.51
CA ASP A 228 -7.41 25.11 14.31
C ASP A 228 -8.34 24.02 13.77
N MET A 229 -7.84 23.23 12.84
CA MET A 229 -8.50 22.08 12.27
C MET A 229 -7.60 20.84 12.37
N TYR A 230 -8.23 19.70 12.39
CA TYR A 230 -7.56 18.40 12.47
C TYR A 230 -7.67 17.66 11.15
N MET A 231 -6.58 17.04 10.72
CA MET A 231 -6.66 16.05 9.65
C MET A 231 -7.31 14.79 10.20
N ARG A 232 -8.26 14.22 9.44
CA ARG A 232 -9.06 13.06 9.88
C ARG A 232 -8.22 11.86 10.26
N ILE A 233 -8.54 11.23 11.38
CA ILE A 233 -7.95 9.99 11.89
C ILE A 233 -8.81 8.76 11.59
N ALA A 234 -10.06 8.96 11.17
CA ALA A 234 -11.06 7.99 10.72
C ALA A 234 -12.16 8.70 9.92
N THR A 235 -12.97 7.96 9.18
CA THR A 235 -14.16 8.48 8.46
C THR A 235 -15.47 8.11 9.17
N GLU A 236 -15.41 7.30 10.20
CA GLU A 236 -16.49 6.66 10.93
C GLU A 236 -17.68 7.58 11.26
N LEU A 237 -17.40 8.68 12.00
CA LEU A 237 -18.50 9.52 12.51
C LEU A 237 -19.29 10.22 11.40
N HIS A 238 -18.62 10.54 10.27
CA HIS A 238 -19.31 11.11 9.12
C HIS A 238 -20.15 10.06 8.39
N LEU A 239 -19.63 8.85 8.20
CA LEU A 239 -20.35 7.77 7.52
C LEU A 239 -21.58 7.32 8.32
N LYS A 240 -21.48 7.26 9.64
CA LYS A 240 -22.64 7.00 10.53
C LYS A 240 -23.73 8.07 10.42
N ARG A 241 -23.37 9.36 10.28
CA ARG A 241 -24.34 10.44 10.01
C ARG A 241 -25.08 10.20 8.71
N LEU A 242 -24.45 9.62 7.68
CA LEU A 242 -25.12 9.26 6.43
C LEU A 242 -26.09 8.10 6.60
N ILE A 243 -25.78 7.12 7.47
CA ILE A 243 -26.72 6.06 7.85
C ILE A 243 -27.95 6.66 8.55
N VAL A 244 -27.77 7.59 9.49
CA VAL A 244 -28.89 8.35 10.11
C VAL A 244 -29.68 9.09 9.04
N GLY A 245 -29.01 9.64 8.03
CA GLY A 245 -29.63 10.32 6.91
C GLY A 245 -30.36 9.42 5.91
N GLY A 246 -30.36 8.09 6.11
CA GLY A 246 -31.10 7.12 5.31
C GLY A 246 -30.31 6.51 4.15
N ILE A 247 -28.99 6.70 4.06
CA ILE A 247 -28.13 5.97 3.13
C ILE A 247 -27.77 4.64 3.77
N GLU A 248 -28.49 3.56 3.43
CA GLU A 248 -28.42 2.29 4.15
C GLU A 248 -27.11 1.52 3.94
N ARG A 249 -26.36 1.77 2.87
CA ARG A 249 -25.08 1.14 2.57
C ARG A 249 -24.12 2.19 1.99
N VAL A 250 -23.07 2.48 2.75
CA VAL A 250 -22.12 3.55 2.41
C VAL A 250 -20.69 3.09 2.66
N TYR A 251 -19.76 3.49 1.80
CA TYR A 251 -18.34 3.28 2.03
C TYR A 251 -17.50 4.46 1.54
N GLU A 252 -16.31 4.59 2.08
CA GLU A 252 -15.29 5.52 1.63
C GLU A 252 -13.94 4.82 1.55
N VAL A 253 -13.25 4.96 0.41
CA VAL A 253 -11.83 4.63 0.28
C VAL A 253 -11.04 5.91 0.38
N GLY A 254 -10.40 6.15 1.52
CA GLY A 254 -9.81 7.45 1.81
C GLY A 254 -8.47 7.41 2.52
N ARG A 255 -7.74 8.53 2.43
CA ARG A 255 -6.53 8.77 3.22
C ARG A 255 -6.89 9.13 4.65
N ILE A 256 -6.16 8.50 5.57
CA ILE A 256 -6.22 8.72 7.01
C ILE A 256 -4.84 9.21 7.46
N PHE A 257 -4.82 10.07 8.48
CA PHE A 257 -3.64 10.76 8.96
C PHE A 257 -3.50 10.57 10.48
N ARG A 258 -2.41 9.89 10.91
CA ARG A 258 -2.12 9.69 12.33
C ARG A 258 -0.71 10.16 12.63
N ASN A 259 -0.57 11.09 13.57
CA ASN A 259 0.71 11.69 13.96
C ASN A 259 1.46 10.79 14.94
N GLU A 260 1.81 9.61 14.48
CA GLU A 260 2.42 8.53 15.24
C GLU A 260 3.77 8.13 14.65
N GLY A 261 4.41 7.12 15.22
CA GLY A 261 5.68 6.58 14.77
C GLY A 261 5.62 5.95 13.37
N MET A 262 6.78 5.80 12.75
CA MET A 262 6.94 5.17 11.44
C MET A 262 7.80 3.92 11.57
N ASP A 263 7.27 2.78 11.12
CA ASP A 263 7.96 1.50 11.09
C ASP A 263 7.66 0.72 9.79
N THR A 264 7.80 -0.59 9.82
CA THR A 264 7.49 -1.46 8.67
C THR A 264 5.99 -1.70 8.47
N LYS A 265 5.16 -1.45 9.49
CA LYS A 265 3.71 -1.64 9.47
C LYS A 265 2.93 -0.32 9.46
N HIS A 266 3.56 0.80 9.86
CA HIS A 266 2.92 2.10 10.08
C HIS A 266 3.56 3.21 9.25
N ASN A 267 2.71 4.06 8.65
CA ASN A 267 3.07 5.29 7.96
C ASN A 267 2.11 6.39 8.42
N PRO A 268 2.55 7.65 8.62
CA PRO A 268 1.69 8.70 9.18
C PRO A 268 0.46 9.02 8.34
N GLU A 269 0.51 8.75 7.05
CA GLU A 269 -0.64 8.74 6.14
C GLU A 269 -0.76 7.39 5.46
N PHE A 270 -1.96 6.85 5.44
CA PHE A 270 -2.26 5.53 4.87
C PHE A 270 -3.67 5.51 4.30
N THR A 271 -4.02 4.47 3.57
CA THR A 271 -5.36 4.36 2.96
C THR A 271 -6.17 3.29 3.68
N THR A 272 -7.39 3.65 4.07
CA THR A 272 -8.40 2.72 4.60
C THR A 272 -9.58 2.62 3.65
N CYS A 273 -10.36 1.57 3.83
CA CYS A 273 -11.76 1.53 3.45
C CYS A 273 -12.57 1.38 4.74
N GLU A 274 -13.52 2.29 4.94
CA GLU A 274 -14.54 2.15 5.95
C GLU A 274 -15.90 2.03 5.28
N LEU A 275 -16.74 1.12 5.77
CA LEU A 275 -18.07 0.86 5.25
C LEU A 275 -19.07 0.59 6.36
N TYR A 276 -20.31 1.00 6.13
CA TYR A 276 -21.42 0.87 7.08
C TYR A 276 -22.66 0.38 6.35
N GLN A 277 -23.37 -0.56 6.98
CA GLN A 277 -24.60 -1.11 6.43
C GLN A 277 -25.67 -1.17 7.52
N ALA A 278 -26.80 -0.53 7.26
CA ALA A 278 -27.99 -0.63 8.10
C ALA A 278 -28.60 -2.04 8.03
N TYR A 279 -29.28 -2.41 9.11
CA TYR A 279 -30.00 -3.68 9.27
C TYR A 279 -29.13 -4.92 9.14
N THR A 280 -27.86 -4.81 9.50
CA THR A 280 -26.89 -5.91 9.64
C THR A 280 -26.16 -5.82 10.97
N ASN A 281 -25.38 -6.84 11.27
CA ASN A 281 -24.60 -6.97 12.51
C ASN A 281 -23.15 -7.36 12.23
N LEU A 282 -22.45 -7.75 13.27
CA LEU A 282 -21.06 -8.20 13.25
C LEU A 282 -20.81 -9.35 12.25
N ASP A 283 -21.71 -10.35 12.17
CA ASP A 283 -21.56 -11.50 11.26
C ASP A 283 -21.55 -11.07 9.80
N GLY A 284 -22.47 -10.14 9.44
CA GLY A 284 -22.50 -9.59 8.08
C GLY A 284 -21.20 -8.86 7.71
N MET A 285 -20.56 -8.20 8.67
CA MET A 285 -19.27 -7.53 8.46
C MET A 285 -18.13 -8.55 8.30
N MET A 286 -18.15 -9.67 9.02
CA MET A 286 -17.20 -10.77 8.80
C MET A 286 -17.31 -11.35 7.40
N ASP A 287 -18.52 -11.63 6.93
CA ASP A 287 -18.77 -12.19 5.60
C ASP A 287 -18.30 -11.23 4.48
N ILE A 288 -18.49 -9.91 4.65
CA ILE A 288 -18.01 -8.91 3.69
C ILE A 288 -16.48 -8.89 3.64
N LEU A 289 -15.79 -8.85 4.77
CA LEU A 289 -14.32 -8.79 4.80
C LEU A 289 -13.70 -10.08 4.24
N GLU A 290 -14.24 -11.24 4.62
CA GLU A 290 -13.83 -12.53 4.08
C GLU A 290 -14.02 -12.57 2.57
N GLY A 291 -15.18 -12.13 2.06
CA GLY A 291 -15.48 -12.08 0.62
C GLY A 291 -14.55 -11.12 -0.14
N ILE A 292 -14.22 -9.97 0.44
CA ILE A 292 -13.27 -9.01 -0.16
C ILE A 292 -11.89 -9.63 -0.34
N LEU A 293 -11.30 -10.18 0.72
CA LEU A 293 -9.91 -10.65 0.68
C LEU A 293 -9.77 -11.97 -0.09
N SER A 294 -10.67 -12.92 0.15
CA SER A 294 -10.68 -14.19 -0.59
C SER A 294 -10.93 -13.97 -2.08
N GLY A 295 -11.93 -13.17 -2.42
CA GLY A 295 -12.27 -12.86 -3.80
C GLY A 295 -11.16 -12.09 -4.52
N ALA A 296 -10.52 -11.12 -3.85
CA ALA A 296 -9.37 -10.39 -4.39
C ALA A 296 -8.19 -11.32 -4.67
N ALA A 297 -7.84 -12.21 -3.74
CA ALA A 297 -6.77 -13.19 -3.94
C ALA A 297 -7.06 -14.07 -5.15
N LYS A 298 -8.29 -14.60 -5.27
CA LYS A 298 -8.69 -15.44 -6.38
C LYS A 298 -8.68 -14.71 -7.72
N GLU A 299 -9.23 -13.49 -7.79
CA GLU A 299 -9.32 -12.72 -9.05
C GLU A 299 -7.95 -12.18 -9.49
N ILE A 300 -7.15 -11.67 -8.54
CA ILE A 300 -5.91 -10.95 -8.87
C ILE A 300 -4.74 -11.91 -9.03
N LEU A 301 -4.65 -12.93 -8.16
CA LEU A 301 -3.52 -13.85 -8.10
C LEU A 301 -3.83 -15.25 -8.66
N GLY A 302 -5.11 -15.60 -8.83
CA GLY A 302 -5.57 -16.91 -9.31
C GLY A 302 -5.59 -17.99 -8.23
N THR A 303 -5.22 -17.68 -6.98
CA THR A 303 -5.10 -18.65 -5.87
C THR A 303 -5.57 -18.05 -4.56
N TYR A 304 -5.93 -18.89 -3.60
CA TYR A 304 -6.17 -18.55 -2.20
C TYR A 304 -4.91 -18.72 -1.33
N GLN A 305 -3.94 -19.50 -1.78
CA GLN A 305 -2.70 -19.77 -1.06
C GLN A 305 -1.66 -18.70 -1.38
N LEU A 306 -1.13 -18.08 -0.34
CA LEU A 306 -0.18 -16.99 -0.40
C LEU A 306 1.03 -17.29 0.50
N GLN A 307 2.13 -16.60 0.22
CA GLN A 307 3.28 -16.51 1.14
C GLN A 307 3.35 -15.09 1.69
N TRP A 308 3.28 -14.95 3.02
CA TRP A 308 3.42 -13.64 3.64
C TRP A 308 4.17 -13.72 4.98
N LEU A 309 5.10 -12.80 5.19
CA LEU A 309 5.95 -12.71 6.40
C LEU A 309 6.62 -14.05 6.78
N GLY A 310 6.95 -14.89 5.79
CA GLY A 310 7.59 -16.18 5.99
C GLY A 310 6.63 -17.34 6.26
N HIS A 311 5.34 -17.13 6.20
CA HIS A 311 4.30 -18.14 6.47
C HIS A 311 3.46 -18.43 5.23
N ASP A 312 2.98 -19.69 5.13
CA ASP A 312 1.94 -20.09 4.22
C ASP A 312 0.59 -19.62 4.79
N VAL A 313 -0.16 -18.85 4.00
CA VAL A 313 -1.47 -18.30 4.36
C VAL A 313 -2.52 -18.82 3.38
N ASP A 314 -3.59 -19.39 3.90
CA ASP A 314 -4.75 -19.87 3.12
C ASP A 314 -5.95 -18.95 3.33
N LEU A 315 -6.33 -18.23 2.27
CA LEU A 315 -7.49 -17.32 2.24
C LEU A 315 -8.77 -18.03 1.75
N THR A 316 -8.80 -19.37 1.69
CA THR A 316 -10.03 -20.11 1.37
C THR A 316 -11.14 -19.77 2.38
N PRO A 317 -12.36 -19.41 1.94
CA PRO A 317 -13.47 -19.03 2.81
C PRO A 317 -13.80 -20.05 3.90
N SER A 318 -14.48 -19.55 4.93
CA SER A 318 -14.80 -20.16 6.23
C SER A 318 -13.64 -20.05 7.22
N TRP A 319 -13.24 -18.80 7.46
CA TRP A 319 -12.15 -18.48 8.39
C TRP A 319 -12.56 -18.73 9.85
N ARG A 320 -11.56 -18.99 10.69
CA ARG A 320 -11.78 -19.22 12.12
C ARG A 320 -12.40 -17.99 12.79
N ARG A 321 -13.45 -18.23 13.59
CA ARG A 321 -14.10 -17.24 14.46
C ARG A 321 -13.98 -17.72 15.91
N VAL A 322 -13.40 -16.93 16.78
CA VAL A 322 -13.16 -17.27 18.20
C VAL A 322 -13.28 -16.03 19.08
N THR A 323 -13.81 -16.20 20.30
CA THR A 323 -13.86 -15.07 21.24
C THR A 323 -12.46 -14.75 21.77
N MET A 324 -12.22 -13.51 22.15
CA MET A 324 -10.95 -13.12 22.78
C MET A 324 -10.64 -13.94 24.02
N ALA A 325 -11.64 -14.15 24.88
CA ALA A 325 -11.48 -14.94 26.11
C ALA A 325 -11.10 -16.40 25.82
N ASP A 326 -11.75 -17.04 24.82
CA ASP A 326 -11.41 -18.40 24.42
C ASP A 326 -10.04 -18.47 23.78
N ALA A 327 -9.67 -17.52 22.91
CA ALA A 327 -8.33 -17.48 22.32
C ALA A 327 -7.23 -17.32 23.38
N VAL A 328 -7.44 -16.48 24.40
CA VAL A 328 -6.54 -16.33 25.55
C VAL A 328 -6.46 -17.63 26.33
N LYS A 329 -7.59 -18.26 26.62
CA LYS A 329 -7.66 -19.53 27.35
C LYS A 329 -6.96 -20.65 26.61
N ASP A 330 -7.14 -20.75 25.27
CA ASP A 330 -6.49 -21.76 24.43
C ASP A 330 -4.96 -21.66 24.47
N VAL A 331 -4.42 -20.44 24.46
CA VAL A 331 -2.97 -20.20 24.40
C VAL A 331 -2.31 -20.21 25.76
N THR A 332 -2.95 -19.62 26.78
CA THR A 332 -2.33 -19.37 28.09
C THR A 332 -2.86 -20.27 29.21
N GLY A 333 -4.04 -20.87 29.03
CA GLY A 333 -4.78 -21.57 30.07
C GLY A 333 -5.55 -20.64 31.03
N ALA A 334 -5.44 -19.31 30.89
CA ALA A 334 -6.08 -18.33 31.76
C ALA A 334 -7.56 -18.14 31.39
N ASP A 335 -8.46 -18.45 32.33
CA ASP A 335 -9.92 -18.32 32.13
C ASP A 335 -10.44 -17.01 32.70
N PHE A 336 -10.46 -15.96 31.90
CA PHE A 336 -10.98 -14.65 32.30
C PHE A 336 -12.50 -14.63 32.44
N MET A 337 -13.23 -15.53 31.80
CA MET A 337 -14.70 -15.58 31.93
C MET A 337 -15.14 -16.10 33.31
N ALA A 338 -14.32 -16.90 33.97
CA ALA A 338 -14.59 -17.38 35.31
C ALA A 338 -14.54 -16.28 36.40
N ILE A 339 -13.89 -15.13 36.07
CA ILE A 339 -13.65 -14.01 37.00
C ILE A 339 -14.16 -12.69 36.42
N ILE A 340 -15.19 -12.74 35.60
CA ILE A 340 -15.72 -11.56 34.90
C ILE A 340 -16.12 -10.46 35.90
N GLY A 341 -15.65 -9.23 35.66
CA GLY A 341 -15.92 -8.07 36.50
C GLY A 341 -15.06 -7.93 37.76
N ASP A 342 -14.22 -8.92 38.10
CA ASP A 342 -13.25 -8.84 39.19
C ASP A 342 -11.89 -8.34 38.66
N ALA A 343 -11.63 -7.04 38.84
CA ALA A 343 -10.42 -6.38 38.34
C ALA A 343 -9.17 -6.90 39.04
N ASP A 344 -9.20 -7.14 40.35
CA ASP A 344 -8.04 -7.62 41.11
C ASP A 344 -7.64 -9.05 40.68
N ALA A 345 -8.63 -9.94 40.58
CA ALA A 345 -8.42 -11.29 40.10
C ALA A 345 -7.91 -11.32 38.64
N ALA A 346 -8.44 -10.47 37.78
CA ALA A 346 -8.06 -10.40 36.37
C ALA A 346 -6.59 -9.92 36.21
N VAL A 347 -6.18 -8.88 36.89
CA VAL A 347 -4.80 -8.37 36.88
C VAL A 347 -3.83 -9.42 37.50
N ALA A 348 -4.23 -10.11 38.58
CA ALA A 348 -3.42 -11.17 39.12
C ALA A 348 -3.28 -12.37 38.17
N LEU A 349 -4.35 -12.73 37.46
CA LEU A 349 -4.35 -13.80 36.45
C LEU A 349 -3.45 -13.44 35.27
N ALA A 350 -3.54 -12.21 34.69
CA ALA A 350 -2.69 -11.72 33.63
C ALA A 350 -1.20 -11.79 34.02
N LYS A 351 -0.85 -11.30 35.22
CA LYS A 351 0.51 -11.37 35.75
C LYS A 351 1.01 -12.81 35.92
N SER A 352 0.13 -13.74 36.32
CA SER A 352 0.49 -15.15 36.51
C SER A 352 0.93 -15.86 35.23
N VAL A 353 0.45 -15.38 34.07
CA VAL A 353 0.85 -15.87 32.74
C VAL A 353 1.93 -14.97 32.08
N GLY A 354 2.55 -14.09 32.87
CA GLY A 354 3.70 -13.29 32.45
C GLY A 354 3.34 -12.10 31.57
N VAL A 355 2.16 -11.49 31.74
CA VAL A 355 1.75 -10.25 31.08
C VAL A 355 2.25 -9.06 31.89
N ASP A 356 2.85 -8.09 31.19
CA ASP A 356 3.20 -6.81 31.78
C ASP A 356 1.95 -5.93 31.88
N MET A 357 1.62 -5.52 33.13
CA MET A 357 0.48 -4.68 33.48
C MET A 357 0.91 -3.29 33.93
N GLU A 358 2.17 -2.88 33.69
CA GLU A 358 2.64 -1.56 34.01
C GLU A 358 1.96 -0.52 33.08
N ASN A 359 1.43 0.55 33.68
CA ASN A 359 0.67 1.60 32.98
C ASN A 359 -0.66 1.16 32.34
N VAL A 360 -1.14 -0.04 32.62
CA VAL A 360 -2.44 -0.53 32.14
C VAL A 360 -3.52 -0.17 33.15
N ALA A 361 -4.69 0.27 32.66
CA ALA A 361 -5.82 0.57 33.52
C ALA A 361 -6.29 -0.69 34.30
N HIS A 362 -6.49 -0.56 35.60
CA HIS A 362 -6.84 -1.66 36.53
C HIS A 362 -8.29 -2.06 36.36
N THR A 363 -8.60 -2.76 35.28
CA THR A 363 -9.95 -3.30 35.01
C THR A 363 -9.85 -4.73 34.47
N TRP A 364 -10.96 -5.48 34.58
CA TRP A 364 -11.05 -6.82 34.02
C TRP A 364 -10.82 -6.82 32.50
N GLY A 365 -11.45 -5.89 31.78
CA GLY A 365 -11.37 -5.83 30.34
C GLY A 365 -9.97 -5.47 29.81
N ASN A 366 -9.28 -4.52 30.50
CA ASN A 366 -7.90 -4.20 30.09
C ASN A 366 -6.96 -5.37 30.38
N ALA A 367 -7.13 -6.12 31.48
CA ALA A 367 -6.30 -7.29 31.75
C ALA A 367 -6.50 -8.41 30.74
N LEU A 368 -7.73 -8.65 30.29
CA LEU A 368 -8.02 -9.60 29.20
C LEU A 368 -7.40 -9.13 27.89
N TYR A 369 -7.58 -7.86 27.50
CA TYR A 369 -7.05 -7.29 26.27
C TYR A 369 -5.52 -7.35 26.24
N GLU A 370 -4.83 -6.91 27.27
CA GLU A 370 -3.37 -6.97 27.38
C GLU A 370 -2.84 -8.41 27.33
N THR A 371 -3.56 -9.36 27.90
CA THR A 371 -3.19 -10.77 27.81
C THR A 371 -3.31 -11.28 26.39
N PHE A 372 -4.35 -10.87 25.67
CA PHE A 372 -4.50 -11.18 24.24
C PHE A 372 -3.36 -10.55 23.41
N ASP A 373 -3.12 -9.26 23.55
CA ASP A 373 -2.11 -8.51 22.80
C ASP A 373 -0.70 -9.13 22.97
N GLN A 374 -0.28 -9.35 24.22
CA GLN A 374 1.07 -9.81 24.51
C GLN A 374 1.30 -11.31 24.31
N LYS A 375 0.27 -12.17 24.34
CA LYS A 375 0.42 -13.63 24.31
C LYS A 375 -0.22 -14.33 23.14
N VAL A 376 -1.25 -13.77 22.52
CA VAL A 376 -2.07 -14.47 21.54
C VAL A 376 -1.90 -13.88 20.13
N GLU A 377 -1.91 -12.55 19.96
CA GLU A 377 -1.91 -11.89 18.67
C GLU A 377 -0.83 -12.43 17.71
N SER A 378 0.41 -12.50 18.16
CA SER A 378 1.55 -12.99 17.38
C SER A 378 1.44 -14.45 16.95
N THR A 379 0.56 -15.24 17.55
CA THR A 379 0.33 -16.68 17.23
C THR A 379 -0.69 -16.87 16.10
N LEU A 380 -1.43 -15.83 15.73
CA LEU A 380 -2.52 -15.87 14.76
C LEU A 380 -1.97 -15.81 13.32
N ILE A 381 -1.52 -16.94 12.79
CA ILE A 381 -0.94 -17.03 11.44
C ILE A 381 -2.02 -17.07 10.36
N GLN A 382 -3.01 -17.95 10.50
CA GLN A 382 -4.10 -18.09 9.54
C GLN A 382 -5.19 -17.04 9.79
N PRO A 383 -5.98 -16.66 8.75
CA PRO A 383 -7.07 -15.72 8.89
C PRO A 383 -7.99 -16.08 10.06
N THR A 384 -8.06 -15.22 11.06
CA THR A 384 -8.82 -15.47 12.29
C THR A 384 -9.56 -14.20 12.74
N PHE A 385 -10.86 -14.29 12.94
CA PHE A 385 -11.67 -13.28 13.57
C PHE A 385 -11.63 -13.49 15.10
N ILE A 386 -11.14 -12.51 15.82
CA ILE A 386 -11.20 -12.44 17.28
C ILE A 386 -12.39 -11.58 17.64
N THR A 387 -13.36 -12.16 18.34
CA THR A 387 -14.65 -11.51 18.63
C THR A 387 -14.80 -11.23 20.12
N MET A 388 -15.85 -10.49 20.49
CA MET A 388 -16.26 -10.25 21.86
C MET A 388 -15.19 -9.52 22.69
N TYR A 389 -14.82 -8.34 22.22
CA TYR A 389 -13.89 -7.44 22.91
C TYR A 389 -14.52 -6.84 24.19
N PRO A 390 -13.73 -6.56 25.25
CA PRO A 390 -14.21 -5.86 26.43
C PRO A 390 -14.74 -4.46 26.13
N VAL A 391 -15.75 -4.03 26.88
CA VAL A 391 -16.34 -2.68 26.76
C VAL A 391 -15.32 -1.58 26.99
N GLU A 392 -14.39 -1.78 27.93
CA GLU A 392 -13.39 -0.82 28.36
C GLU A 392 -12.47 -0.36 27.24
N VAL A 393 -12.25 -1.25 26.24
CA VAL A 393 -11.40 -1.00 25.06
C VAL A 393 -12.22 -0.79 23.77
N SER A 394 -13.55 -0.63 23.86
CA SER A 394 -14.43 -0.59 22.69
C SER A 394 -15.47 0.55 22.79
N PRO A 395 -15.05 1.83 22.73
CA PRO A 395 -15.92 2.97 23.04
C PRO A 395 -17.05 3.22 22.03
N LEU A 396 -16.99 2.67 20.81
CA LEU A 396 -17.95 2.91 19.73
C LEU A 396 -18.79 1.67 19.36
N ALA A 397 -18.46 0.51 19.97
CA ALA A 397 -19.14 -0.76 19.71
C ALA A 397 -20.32 -0.98 20.64
N LYS A 398 -21.38 -1.62 20.13
CA LYS A 398 -22.56 -2.03 20.90
C LYS A 398 -22.19 -3.10 21.92
N ARG A 399 -22.74 -3.01 23.13
CA ARG A 399 -22.62 -4.08 24.14
C ARG A 399 -23.31 -5.34 23.66
N SER A 400 -22.72 -6.49 23.94
CA SER A 400 -23.38 -7.77 23.73
C SER A 400 -24.62 -7.87 24.64
N PRO A 401 -25.79 -8.19 24.09
CA PRO A 401 -26.98 -8.41 24.91
C PRO A 401 -26.86 -9.58 25.89
N GLU A 402 -26.08 -10.60 25.50
CA GLU A 402 -25.88 -11.83 26.28
C GLU A 402 -24.86 -11.62 27.40
N GLN A 403 -23.82 -10.83 27.15
CA GLN A 403 -22.75 -10.55 28.10
C GLN A 403 -22.35 -9.06 28.07
N PRO A 404 -22.99 -8.21 28.88
CA PRO A 404 -22.81 -6.75 28.84
C PRO A 404 -21.43 -6.22 29.20
N ALA A 405 -20.51 -7.03 29.71
CA ALA A 405 -19.10 -6.69 29.89
C ALA A 405 -18.31 -6.76 28.58
N LEU A 406 -18.87 -7.38 27.55
CA LEU A 406 -18.30 -7.54 26.23
C LEU A 406 -19.08 -6.73 25.17
N THR A 407 -18.47 -6.54 24.01
CA THR A 407 -19.07 -5.85 22.88
C THR A 407 -19.16 -6.77 21.67
N GLU A 408 -20.13 -6.51 20.80
CA GLU A 408 -20.19 -7.09 19.45
C GLU A 408 -19.16 -6.42 18.55
N ARG A 409 -17.86 -6.75 18.75
CA ARG A 409 -16.70 -6.28 18.01
C ARG A 409 -15.83 -7.45 17.61
N TYR A 410 -15.22 -7.37 16.43
CA TYR A 410 -14.09 -8.22 16.10
C TYR A 410 -12.90 -7.41 15.56
N GLU A 411 -11.73 -7.97 15.68
CA GLU A 411 -10.59 -7.67 14.84
C GLU A 411 -10.18 -8.95 14.09
N MET A 412 -9.74 -8.78 12.85
CA MET A 412 -9.33 -9.89 11.99
C MET A 412 -7.81 -9.87 11.84
N PHE A 413 -7.17 -11.00 12.11
CA PHE A 413 -5.72 -11.15 12.11
C PHE A 413 -5.24 -12.14 11.05
N ILE A 414 -4.09 -11.82 10.43
CA ILE A 414 -3.29 -12.72 9.60
C ILE A 414 -1.81 -12.47 9.91
N CYS A 415 -1.05 -13.52 10.21
CA CYS A 415 0.38 -13.45 10.58
C CYS A 415 0.66 -12.43 11.71
N GLY A 416 -0.18 -12.38 12.74
CA GLY A 416 -0.06 -11.43 13.84
C GLY A 416 -0.18 -9.97 13.39
N CYS A 417 -0.92 -9.71 12.32
CA CYS A 417 -1.23 -8.37 11.87
C CYS A 417 -2.72 -8.18 11.80
N GLU A 418 -3.25 -7.17 12.48
CA GLU A 418 -4.62 -6.72 12.34
C GLU A 418 -4.87 -6.25 10.90
N MET A 419 -5.84 -6.86 10.23
CA MET A 419 -6.21 -6.54 8.86
C MET A 419 -7.47 -5.66 8.80
N GLY A 420 -8.37 -5.80 9.75
CA GLY A 420 -9.60 -5.03 9.83
C GLY A 420 -10.25 -5.14 11.19
N ASN A 421 -11.07 -4.14 11.52
CA ASN A 421 -11.82 -3.98 12.76
C ASN A 421 -13.27 -3.67 12.43
N ALA A 422 -14.20 -4.33 13.08
CA ALA A 422 -15.63 -4.13 12.85
C ALA A 422 -16.46 -4.38 14.11
N PHE A 423 -17.62 -3.78 14.11
CA PHE A 423 -18.57 -3.99 15.23
C PHE A 423 -20.02 -3.77 14.80
N SER A 424 -20.95 -4.31 15.59
CA SER A 424 -22.30 -3.77 15.62
C SER A 424 -22.25 -2.40 16.25
N GLU A 425 -22.74 -1.40 15.53
CA GLU A 425 -22.59 0.01 15.92
C GLU A 425 -23.40 0.37 17.15
N LEU A 426 -22.78 1.12 18.07
CA LEU A 426 -23.50 1.74 19.15
C LEU A 426 -24.44 2.81 18.60
N ASN A 427 -25.76 2.56 18.72
CA ASN A 427 -26.79 3.46 18.23
C ASN A 427 -27.69 4.03 19.37
N ASP A 428 -27.30 3.81 20.64
CA ASP A 428 -27.92 4.43 21.80
C ASP A 428 -27.24 5.78 22.08
N PRO A 429 -27.90 6.93 21.86
CA PRO A 429 -27.30 8.24 22.08
C PRO A 429 -26.93 8.51 23.56
N ILE A 430 -27.62 7.89 24.52
CA ILE A 430 -27.36 8.07 25.95
C ILE A 430 -26.07 7.35 26.34
N ASP A 431 -25.88 6.08 25.90
CA ASP A 431 -24.65 5.33 26.15
C ASP A 431 -23.48 5.98 25.41
N GLN A 432 -23.67 6.41 24.14
CA GLN A 432 -22.66 7.09 23.37
C GLN A 432 -22.17 8.39 24.03
N TYR A 433 -23.07 9.21 24.53
CA TYR A 433 -22.71 10.43 25.27
C TYR A 433 -21.86 10.11 26.50
N GLN A 434 -22.23 9.10 27.29
CA GLN A 434 -21.46 8.71 28.48
C GLN A 434 -20.04 8.22 28.11
N ARG A 435 -19.90 7.47 27.00
CA ARG A 435 -18.60 7.00 26.55
C ARG A 435 -17.73 8.14 26.05
N PHE A 436 -18.28 9.07 25.28
CA PHE A 436 -17.54 10.27 24.85
C PHE A 436 -17.12 11.14 26.04
N LYS A 437 -17.98 11.29 27.04
CA LYS A 437 -17.63 12.00 28.26
C LYS A 437 -16.44 11.36 28.98
N ALA A 438 -16.43 10.05 29.12
CA ALA A 438 -15.30 9.32 29.70
C ALA A 438 -14.01 9.47 28.88
N GLN A 439 -14.08 9.49 27.54
CA GLN A 439 -12.94 9.75 26.65
C GLN A 439 -12.44 11.20 26.81
N ALA A 440 -13.33 12.18 26.85
CA ALA A 440 -12.96 13.58 27.04
C ALA A 440 -12.29 13.82 28.42
N GLU A 441 -12.70 13.10 29.47
CA GLU A 441 -12.05 13.12 30.79
C GLU A 441 -10.63 12.54 30.71
N LYS A 442 -10.39 11.42 30.00
CA LYS A 442 -9.04 10.88 29.76
C LYS A 442 -8.17 11.90 29.03
N ARG A 443 -8.70 12.53 27.97
CA ARG A 443 -8.01 13.58 27.24
C ARG A 443 -7.61 14.77 28.11
N ALA A 444 -8.48 15.21 28.99
CA ALA A 444 -8.23 16.29 29.99
C ALA A 444 -7.09 15.92 30.97
N HIS A 445 -6.83 14.62 31.17
CA HIS A 445 -5.73 14.11 32.00
C HIS A 445 -4.46 13.81 31.20
N GLY A 446 -4.42 14.19 29.92
CA GLY A 446 -3.19 14.14 29.11
C GLY A 446 -3.13 13.01 28.07
N ASP A 447 -4.20 12.24 27.90
CA ASP A 447 -4.31 11.24 26.84
C ASP A 447 -4.70 11.93 25.52
N GLU A 448 -3.70 12.30 24.73
CA GLU A 448 -3.89 13.01 23.43
C GLU A 448 -4.57 12.12 22.36
N GLU A 449 -4.62 10.81 22.56
CA GLU A 449 -5.22 9.85 21.62
C GLU A 449 -6.72 9.63 21.91
N ALA A 450 -7.20 9.97 23.12
CA ALA A 450 -8.60 9.84 23.48
C ALA A 450 -9.50 10.74 22.60
N ASN A 451 -10.69 10.23 22.26
CA ASN A 451 -11.67 10.95 21.42
C ASN A 451 -12.10 12.28 22.04
N MET A 452 -12.33 13.27 21.19
CA MET A 452 -12.97 14.52 21.56
C MET A 452 -14.49 14.29 21.68
N MET A 453 -15.16 15.16 22.48
CA MET A 453 -16.62 15.19 22.50
C MET A 453 -17.15 15.72 21.16
N ASP A 454 -18.02 14.97 20.53
CA ASP A 454 -18.74 15.36 19.31
C ASP A 454 -20.24 15.41 19.61
N GLU A 455 -20.70 16.58 20.08
CA GLU A 455 -22.11 16.81 20.44
C GLU A 455 -23.02 16.70 19.22
N ASP A 456 -22.57 17.11 18.04
CA ASP A 456 -23.35 17.01 16.81
C ASP A 456 -23.57 15.55 16.39
N PHE A 457 -22.58 14.67 16.63
CA PHE A 457 -22.77 13.25 16.37
C PHE A 457 -23.77 12.62 17.35
N VAL A 458 -23.70 12.98 18.64
CA VAL A 458 -24.71 12.53 19.64
C VAL A 458 -26.10 12.99 19.23
N MET A 459 -26.26 14.27 18.87
CA MET A 459 -27.50 14.80 18.35
C MET A 459 -27.99 14.06 17.09
N ALA A 460 -27.09 13.71 16.18
CA ALA A 460 -27.46 12.90 15.00
C ALA A 460 -28.04 11.54 15.44
N LEU A 461 -27.45 10.86 16.43
CA LEU A 461 -27.99 9.61 16.96
C LEU A 461 -29.38 9.77 17.60
N GLU A 462 -29.69 10.92 18.16
CA GLU A 462 -31.02 11.22 18.74
C GLU A 462 -32.13 11.28 17.67
N TYR A 463 -31.78 11.56 16.39
CA TYR A 463 -32.75 11.41 15.28
C TYR A 463 -33.01 9.95 14.93
N GLY A 464 -32.23 9.00 15.45
CA GLY A 464 -32.40 7.57 15.30
C GLY A 464 -31.45 6.99 14.23
N MET A 465 -30.53 6.12 14.67
CA MET A 465 -29.72 5.30 13.81
C MET A 465 -30.23 3.85 13.84
N PRO A 466 -30.53 3.19 12.70
CA PRO A 466 -30.97 1.81 12.69
C PRO A 466 -29.87 0.88 13.22
N PRO A 467 -30.15 -0.38 13.59
CA PRO A 467 -29.13 -1.40 13.79
C PRO A 467 -28.19 -1.43 12.60
N THR A 468 -26.89 -1.28 12.82
CA THR A 468 -25.90 -1.07 11.76
C THR A 468 -24.65 -1.87 12.06
N GLY A 469 -24.09 -2.54 11.08
CA GLY A 469 -22.73 -3.08 11.10
C GLY A 469 -21.77 -2.11 10.43
N GLY A 470 -20.61 -1.90 11.04
CA GLY A 470 -19.52 -1.09 10.49
C GLY A 470 -18.22 -1.88 10.44
N LEU A 471 -17.42 -1.63 9.41
CA LEU A 471 -16.14 -2.29 9.15
C LEU A 471 -15.12 -1.26 8.62
N GLY A 472 -13.96 -1.23 9.26
CA GLY A 472 -12.79 -0.51 8.78
C GLY A 472 -11.62 -1.46 8.53
N PHE A 473 -10.90 -1.30 7.41
CA PHE A 473 -9.71 -2.09 7.12
C PHE A 473 -8.68 -1.32 6.32
N GLY A 474 -7.39 -1.68 6.52
CA GLY A 474 -6.26 -1.01 5.88
C GLY A 474 -6.02 -1.51 4.45
N ILE A 475 -6.24 -0.67 3.44
CA ILE A 475 -5.92 -0.99 2.03
C ILE A 475 -4.43 -1.32 1.86
N ASP A 476 -3.56 -0.61 2.57
CA ASP A 476 -2.11 -0.83 2.46
C ASP A 476 -1.71 -2.19 3.04
N ARG A 477 -2.26 -2.61 4.20
CA ARG A 477 -2.02 -3.95 4.78
C ARG A 477 -2.57 -5.06 3.88
N CYS A 478 -3.77 -4.89 3.32
CA CYS A 478 -4.32 -5.84 2.34
C CYS A 478 -3.43 -5.95 1.08
N ALA A 479 -2.90 -4.82 0.60
CA ALA A 479 -1.96 -4.83 -0.51
C ALA A 479 -0.64 -5.51 -0.15
N MET A 480 -0.10 -5.32 1.09
CA MET A 480 1.08 -6.05 1.57
C MET A 480 0.85 -7.56 1.53
N LEU A 481 -0.28 -8.04 2.04
CA LEU A 481 -0.67 -9.46 2.01
C LEU A 481 -0.69 -10.00 0.57
N LEU A 482 -1.44 -9.34 -0.33
CA LEU A 482 -1.58 -9.77 -1.72
C LEU A 482 -0.29 -9.70 -2.54
N CYS A 483 0.64 -8.81 -2.18
CA CYS A 483 1.94 -8.68 -2.82
C CYS A 483 3.01 -9.60 -2.21
N GLY A 484 2.79 -10.16 -1.02
CA GLY A 484 3.82 -10.81 -0.20
C GLY A 484 4.86 -9.82 0.36
N ALA A 485 4.50 -8.53 0.49
CA ALA A 485 5.41 -7.47 0.93
C ALA A 485 5.57 -7.47 2.46
N SER A 486 6.78 -7.26 2.95
CA SER A 486 7.08 -7.22 4.38
C SER A 486 7.03 -5.82 4.99
N SER A 487 6.94 -4.78 4.15
CA SER A 487 6.89 -3.39 4.61
C SER A 487 5.80 -2.61 3.89
N ILE A 488 5.08 -1.77 4.65
CA ILE A 488 4.08 -0.84 4.11
C ILE A 488 4.69 0.11 3.06
N ARG A 489 5.99 0.38 3.15
CA ARG A 489 6.72 1.22 2.18
C ARG A 489 6.84 0.58 0.79
N ASP A 490 6.67 -0.74 0.69
CA ASP A 490 6.69 -1.46 -0.58
C ASP A 490 5.38 -1.31 -1.37
N VAL A 491 4.30 -0.89 -0.71
CA VAL A 491 2.97 -0.70 -1.30
C VAL A 491 2.50 0.76 -1.29
N ILE A 492 3.28 1.67 -0.72
CA ILE A 492 3.09 3.12 -0.81
C ILE A 492 4.13 3.68 -1.80
N LEU A 493 3.66 4.40 -2.85
CA LEU A 493 4.55 4.93 -3.90
C LEU A 493 5.63 5.85 -3.33
N PHE A 494 5.22 6.81 -2.51
CA PHE A 494 6.11 7.79 -1.87
C PHE A 494 5.86 7.78 -0.36
N PRO A 495 6.46 6.83 0.38
CA PRO A 495 6.29 6.76 1.83
C PRO A 495 7.00 7.92 2.50
N THR A 496 6.49 8.32 3.67
CA THR A 496 7.18 9.30 4.51
C THR A 496 8.53 8.74 4.98
N MET A 497 9.59 9.51 4.79
CA MET A 497 10.96 9.12 5.15
C MET A 497 11.58 10.13 6.12
N LYS A 498 12.44 9.66 7.02
CA LYS A 498 13.22 10.56 7.88
C LYS A 498 14.12 11.45 7.02
N THR A 499 14.21 12.74 7.36
CA THR A 499 15.13 13.68 6.71
C THR A 499 16.58 13.23 6.90
N LEU A 500 17.37 13.23 5.82
CA LEU A 500 18.80 12.93 5.92
C LEU A 500 19.57 14.09 6.59
N PRO A 501 20.67 13.81 7.30
CA PRO A 501 21.47 14.85 7.94
C PRO A 501 21.97 15.94 6.97
N SER A 502 22.18 15.59 5.69
CA SER A 502 22.58 16.53 4.62
C SER A 502 21.42 17.37 4.06
N GLU A 503 20.16 17.09 4.47
CA GLU A 503 18.96 17.81 4.03
C GLU A 503 18.43 18.76 5.12
N LYS A 504 19.07 18.76 6.30
CA LYS A 504 18.86 19.70 7.40
C LYS A 504 19.87 20.85 7.28
#